data_e71db20c186dd38e1dd41e057d2ec954
#
_entry.id   e71db20c186dd38e1dd41e057d2ec954
#
_cell.length_a   1.000
_cell.length_b   1.000
_cell.length_c   1.000
_cell.angle_alpha   90.00
_cell.angle_beta   90.00
_cell.angle_gamma   90.00
#
_symmetry.space_group_name_H-M   'P 1'
#
loop_
_entity.id
_entity.type
_entity.pdbx_description
1 polymer ?
#
loop_
_entity_poly.entity_id
_entity_poly.type
_entity_poly.pdbx_seq_one_letter_code
_entity_poly.pdbx_strand_id
1 'polypeptide(L)'
;PKPYLDVALSATRIEPKQKGVLTVTYDLRDCDVWGVLSGAFSLMVNDELADTEFSATGIATDDFSSLTAAELERAPKAAFSSQYYHFGNQKAAGELRRDFTLTNDGKEPLVFRDMKLGQRMSTTLDPEREIAPGESVTFSVMLNTKGDPAGKLMDHIVLIVNDPSRPMREIRLAANIAE
;
A
#
# COMPACT_ATOMS: atom_id res chain seq x y z
N PRO A 1 -19.89 1.23 8.43
CA PRO A 1 -19.54 1.28 7.02
C PRO A 1 -18.55 2.42 6.79
N LYS A 2 -17.55 2.22 5.92
CA LYS A 2 -16.63 3.28 5.54
C LYS A 2 -17.36 4.20 4.55
N PRO A 3 -17.23 5.53 4.64
CA PRO A 3 -18.03 6.46 3.84
C PRO A 3 -17.79 6.33 2.33
N TYR A 4 -16.68 5.75 1.93
CA TYR A 4 -16.28 5.54 0.55
C TYR A 4 -16.54 4.11 0.02
N LEU A 5 -17.20 3.25 0.81
CA LEU A 5 -17.56 1.89 0.41
C LEU A 5 -19.06 1.76 0.34
N ASP A 6 -19.59 1.57 -0.86
CA ASP A 6 -20.98 1.26 -1.12
C ASP A 6 -21.16 -0.19 -1.55
N VAL A 7 -22.25 -0.80 -1.07
CA VAL A 7 -22.60 -2.19 -1.36
C VAL A 7 -24.07 -2.26 -1.74
N ALA A 8 -24.34 -2.60 -2.99
CA ALA A 8 -25.69 -2.66 -3.55
C ALA A 8 -26.05 -4.05 -4.04
N LEU A 9 -27.30 -4.45 -3.83
CA LEU A 9 -27.90 -5.67 -4.38
C LEU A 9 -28.78 -5.34 -5.58
N SER A 10 -28.71 -6.15 -6.65
CA SER A 10 -29.57 -6.00 -7.83
C SER A 10 -31.05 -6.25 -7.52
N ALA A 11 -31.35 -7.02 -6.47
CA ALA A 11 -32.69 -7.30 -5.99
C ALA A 11 -32.66 -7.68 -4.51
N THR A 12 -33.67 -7.25 -3.76
CA THR A 12 -33.86 -7.62 -2.35
C THR A 12 -34.60 -8.95 -2.18
N ARG A 13 -35.21 -9.47 -3.25
CA ARG A 13 -35.84 -10.77 -3.30
C ARG A 13 -35.36 -11.53 -4.54
N ILE A 14 -34.92 -12.76 -4.36
CA ILE A 14 -34.45 -13.66 -5.40
C ILE A 14 -35.32 -14.91 -5.41
N GLU A 15 -36.00 -15.16 -6.53
CA GLU A 15 -36.85 -16.34 -6.70
C GLU A 15 -35.99 -17.60 -6.88
N PRO A 16 -36.52 -18.82 -6.61
CA PRO A 16 -35.81 -20.05 -6.76
C PRO A 16 -35.14 -20.19 -8.16
N LYS A 17 -33.86 -20.58 -8.17
CA LYS A 17 -33.02 -20.71 -9.38
C LYS A 17 -32.66 -19.37 -10.08
N GLN A 18 -33.06 -18.24 -9.54
CA GLN A 18 -32.59 -16.92 -10.01
C GLN A 18 -31.25 -16.55 -9.34
N LYS A 19 -30.55 -15.60 -9.96
CA LYS A 19 -29.27 -15.07 -9.46
C LYS A 19 -29.43 -13.58 -9.12
N GLY A 20 -28.89 -13.18 -8.01
CA GLY A 20 -28.67 -11.77 -7.66
C GLY A 20 -27.24 -11.35 -7.99
N VAL A 21 -27.03 -10.05 -8.20
CA VAL A 21 -25.73 -9.43 -8.36
C VAL A 21 -25.47 -8.53 -7.15
N LEU A 22 -24.35 -8.73 -6.52
CA LEU A 22 -23.81 -7.85 -5.50
C LEU A 22 -22.78 -6.93 -6.16
N THR A 23 -23.02 -5.63 -6.08
CA THR A 23 -22.09 -4.61 -6.59
C THR A 23 -21.41 -3.92 -5.42
N VAL A 24 -20.09 -3.88 -5.44
CA VAL A 24 -19.26 -3.18 -4.45
C VAL A 24 -18.56 -2.05 -5.14
N THR A 25 -18.71 -0.83 -4.62
CA THR A 25 -18.15 0.39 -5.20
C THR A 25 -17.28 1.09 -4.17
N TYR A 26 -16.03 1.42 -4.54
CA TYR A 26 -15.20 2.38 -3.84
C TYR A 26 -15.33 3.74 -4.54
N ASP A 27 -15.93 4.72 -3.89
CA ASP A 27 -16.00 6.10 -4.35
C ASP A 27 -15.08 6.97 -3.49
N LEU A 28 -13.97 7.42 -4.08
CA LEU A 28 -12.91 8.15 -3.40
C LEU A 28 -12.85 9.63 -3.77
N ARG A 29 -13.79 10.13 -4.60
CA ARG A 29 -13.75 11.49 -5.16
C ARG A 29 -13.65 12.60 -4.13
N ASP A 30 -14.25 12.40 -2.95
CA ASP A 30 -14.27 13.38 -1.86
C ASP A 30 -13.55 12.84 -0.60
N CYS A 31 -12.63 11.88 -0.79
CA CYS A 31 -11.95 11.22 0.31
C CYS A 31 -10.43 11.36 0.16
N ASP A 32 -9.78 11.86 1.21
CA ASP A 32 -8.32 11.85 1.31
C ASP A 32 -7.85 10.48 1.87
N VAL A 33 -7.96 9.46 1.02
CA VAL A 33 -7.61 8.06 1.35
C VAL A 33 -6.73 7.48 0.28
N TRP A 34 -5.57 6.96 0.70
CA TRP A 34 -4.52 6.45 -0.16
C TRP A 34 -4.10 5.03 0.21
N GLY A 35 -3.55 4.32 -0.77
CA GLY A 35 -2.96 3.00 -0.57
C GLY A 35 -3.99 1.88 -0.51
N VAL A 36 -3.70 0.83 0.25
CA VAL A 36 -4.54 -0.36 0.31
C VAL A 36 -5.83 -0.09 1.05
N LEU A 37 -6.93 -0.29 0.34
CA LEU A 37 -8.29 -0.26 0.86
C LEU A 37 -8.76 -1.68 1.16
N SER A 38 -9.47 -1.87 2.25
CA SER A 38 -10.10 -3.13 2.60
C SER A 38 -11.45 -2.86 3.26
N GLY A 39 -12.47 -3.56 2.84
CA GLY A 39 -13.79 -3.57 3.45
C GLY A 39 -14.32 -4.99 3.54
N ALA A 40 -14.91 -5.34 4.69
CA ALA A 40 -15.60 -6.60 4.89
C ALA A 40 -17.08 -6.32 5.14
N PHE A 41 -17.95 -7.20 4.65
CA PHE A 41 -19.39 -7.13 4.84
C PHE A 41 -20.01 -8.51 4.75
N SER A 42 -21.18 -8.68 5.39
CA SER A 42 -21.96 -9.90 5.36
C SER A 42 -23.37 -9.62 4.84
N LEU A 43 -24.02 -10.63 4.31
CA LEU A 43 -25.40 -10.55 3.84
C LEU A 43 -26.34 -11.04 4.93
N MET A 44 -27.51 -10.43 5.03
CA MET A 44 -28.64 -10.99 5.74
C MET A 44 -29.58 -11.66 4.75
N VAL A 45 -29.93 -12.91 5.00
CA VAL A 45 -30.85 -13.70 4.18
C VAL A 45 -32.00 -14.17 5.08
N ASN A 46 -33.23 -13.75 4.76
CA ASN A 46 -34.41 -14.04 5.58
C ASN A 46 -34.26 -13.65 7.06
N ASP A 47 -33.70 -12.46 7.30
CA ASP A 47 -33.41 -11.88 8.63
C ASP A 47 -32.34 -12.64 9.45
N GLU A 48 -31.63 -13.59 8.85
CA GLU A 48 -30.51 -14.29 9.45
C GLU A 48 -29.19 -13.88 8.79
N LEU A 49 -28.13 -13.75 9.58
CA LEU A 49 -26.80 -13.46 9.07
C LEU A 49 -26.29 -14.69 8.31
N ALA A 50 -25.90 -14.48 7.04
CA ALA A 50 -25.28 -15.56 6.26
C ALA A 50 -23.89 -15.92 6.83
N ASP A 51 -23.54 -17.19 6.80
CA ASP A 51 -22.23 -17.69 7.26
C ASP A 51 -21.04 -17.20 6.43
N THR A 52 -21.33 -16.59 5.27
CA THR A 52 -20.30 -16.11 4.35
C THR A 52 -20.02 -14.63 4.58
N GLU A 53 -18.78 -14.31 4.92
CA GLU A 53 -18.25 -12.95 4.91
C GLU A 53 -17.64 -12.66 3.54
N PHE A 54 -17.93 -11.49 3.00
CA PHE A 54 -17.34 -10.97 1.77
C PHE A 54 -16.30 -9.92 2.09
N SER A 55 -15.22 -9.89 1.33
CA SER A 55 -14.22 -8.84 1.41
C SER A 55 -14.01 -8.20 0.04
N ALA A 56 -13.85 -6.88 0.05
CA ALA A 56 -13.43 -6.12 -1.12
C ALA A 56 -12.10 -5.45 -0.81
N THR A 57 -11.16 -5.51 -1.75
CA THR A 57 -9.86 -4.84 -1.64
C THR A 57 -9.59 -4.01 -2.88
N GLY A 58 -8.88 -2.90 -2.71
CA GLY A 58 -8.48 -2.03 -3.79
C GLY A 58 -7.21 -1.26 -3.41
N ILE A 59 -6.68 -0.48 -4.35
CA ILE A 59 -5.55 0.41 -4.10
C ILE A 59 -5.96 1.80 -4.58
N ALA A 60 -5.96 2.77 -3.66
CA ALA A 60 -6.19 4.17 -3.97
C ALA A 60 -4.88 4.83 -4.40
N THR A 61 -4.87 5.42 -5.59
CA THR A 61 -3.76 6.16 -6.18
C THR A 61 -4.29 7.40 -6.89
N ASP A 62 -3.41 8.25 -7.42
CA ASP A 62 -3.83 9.29 -8.35
C ASP A 62 -4.57 8.67 -9.55
N ASP A 63 -5.52 9.42 -10.12
CA ASP A 63 -6.16 9.04 -11.38
C ASP A 63 -5.29 9.50 -12.56
N PHE A 64 -4.62 8.55 -13.18
CA PHE A 64 -3.75 8.78 -14.33
C PHE A 64 -4.46 8.57 -15.69
N SER A 65 -5.76 8.26 -15.68
CA SER A 65 -6.51 7.90 -16.89
C SER A 65 -6.65 9.02 -17.91
N SER A 66 -6.55 10.27 -17.44
CA SER A 66 -6.64 11.46 -18.28
C SER A 66 -5.31 11.93 -18.87
N LEU A 67 -4.17 11.33 -18.46
CA LEU A 67 -2.85 11.76 -18.93
C LEU A 67 -2.62 11.41 -20.39
N THR A 68 -2.16 12.39 -21.14
CA THR A 68 -1.69 12.22 -22.53
C THR A 68 -0.35 11.47 -22.57
N ALA A 69 0.02 10.94 -23.73
CA ALA A 69 1.31 10.29 -23.93
C ALA A 69 2.50 11.21 -23.59
N ALA A 70 2.40 12.49 -23.92
CA ALA A 70 3.44 13.47 -23.62
C ALA A 70 3.56 13.73 -22.10
N GLU A 71 2.46 13.77 -21.37
CA GLU A 71 2.45 13.89 -19.91
C GLU A 71 3.01 12.63 -19.24
N LEU A 72 2.67 11.44 -19.73
CA LEU A 72 3.24 10.18 -19.23
C LEU A 72 4.76 10.09 -19.45
N GLU A 73 5.28 10.62 -20.56
CA GLU A 73 6.73 10.69 -20.80
C GLU A 73 7.47 11.64 -19.85
N ARG A 74 6.79 12.67 -19.36
CA ARG A 74 7.33 13.65 -18.42
C ARG A 74 7.11 13.28 -16.96
N ALA A 75 6.13 12.44 -16.69
CA ALA A 75 5.72 12.07 -15.34
C ALA A 75 6.91 11.67 -14.46
N PRO A 76 6.80 11.85 -13.14
CA PRO A 76 7.83 11.40 -12.21
C PRO A 76 8.02 9.89 -12.28
N LYS A 77 9.24 9.42 -12.03
CA LYS A 77 9.59 7.99 -12.03
C LYS A 77 10.41 7.66 -10.80
N ALA A 78 9.84 6.91 -9.89
CA ALA A 78 10.50 6.51 -8.67
C ALA A 78 11.45 5.31 -8.90
N ALA A 79 12.75 5.54 -8.88
CA ALA A 79 13.78 4.51 -9.00
C ALA A 79 14.46 4.27 -7.64
N PHE A 80 14.26 3.08 -7.08
CA PHE A 80 14.89 2.68 -5.83
C PHE A 80 16.15 1.85 -6.09
N SER A 81 17.22 2.09 -5.32
CA SER A 81 18.46 1.28 -5.37
C SER A 81 18.19 -0.20 -5.07
N SER A 82 17.22 -0.47 -4.21
CA SER A 82 16.65 -1.78 -3.91
C SER A 82 15.31 -1.59 -3.22
N GLN A 83 14.46 -2.60 -3.26
CA GLN A 83 13.20 -2.64 -2.52
C GLN A 83 13.12 -3.82 -1.54
N TYR A 84 14.18 -4.58 -1.40
CA TYR A 84 14.28 -5.70 -0.49
C TYR A 84 15.68 -5.82 0.08
N TYR A 85 15.78 -6.14 1.37
CA TYR A 85 17.04 -6.52 2.00
C TYR A 85 16.83 -7.56 3.09
N HIS A 86 17.68 -8.59 3.12
CA HIS A 86 17.68 -9.62 4.14
C HIS A 86 18.97 -9.55 4.96
N PHE A 87 18.84 -9.34 6.26
CA PHE A 87 19.97 -9.17 7.18
C PHE A 87 20.68 -10.48 7.55
N GLY A 88 20.20 -11.64 7.09
CA GLY A 88 20.71 -12.94 7.51
C GLY A 88 20.28 -13.32 8.92
N ASN A 89 21.13 -14.08 9.62
CA ASN A 89 20.89 -14.50 11.00
C ASN A 89 21.26 -13.38 11.96
N GLN A 90 20.31 -12.96 12.79
CA GLN A 90 20.44 -11.87 13.75
C GLN A 90 19.95 -12.31 15.13
N LYS A 91 20.43 -11.67 16.19
CA LYS A 91 19.88 -11.83 17.54
C LYS A 91 18.67 -10.89 17.71
N ALA A 92 17.74 -11.25 18.58
CA ALA A 92 16.60 -10.40 18.97
C ALA A 92 17.07 -9.25 19.89
N ALA A 93 18.02 -8.42 19.43
CA ALA A 93 18.78 -7.52 20.28
C ALA A 93 18.52 -6.02 20.03
N GLY A 94 17.70 -5.66 19.04
CA GLY A 94 17.49 -4.24 18.78
C GLY A 94 17.11 -3.89 17.34
N GLU A 95 17.74 -2.85 16.81
CA GLU A 95 17.39 -2.27 15.52
C GLU A 95 18.41 -2.64 14.45
N LEU A 96 17.92 -3.16 13.33
CA LEU A 96 18.69 -3.45 12.12
C LEU A 96 18.45 -2.34 11.12
N ARG A 97 19.50 -1.72 10.59
CA ARG A 97 19.44 -0.57 9.70
C ARG A 97 19.96 -0.89 8.31
N ARG A 98 19.25 -0.38 7.29
CA ARG A 98 19.71 -0.39 5.90
C ARG A 98 19.42 0.94 5.24
N ASP A 99 20.40 1.46 4.50
CA ASP A 99 20.23 2.67 3.71
C ASP A 99 19.78 2.31 2.29
N PHE A 100 18.87 3.11 1.76
CA PHE A 100 18.32 3.04 0.42
C PHE A 100 18.47 4.40 -0.25
N THR A 101 18.53 4.39 -1.57
CA THR A 101 18.48 5.61 -2.37
C THR A 101 17.24 5.56 -3.25
N LEU A 102 16.50 6.66 -3.28
CA LEU A 102 15.40 6.92 -4.18
C LEU A 102 15.80 8.06 -5.11
N THR A 103 15.73 7.82 -6.40
CA THR A 103 15.98 8.81 -7.46
C THR A 103 14.70 9.08 -8.22
N ASN A 104 14.44 10.32 -8.55
CA ASN A 104 13.40 10.67 -9.49
C ASN A 104 13.98 10.70 -10.92
N ASP A 105 13.79 9.62 -11.67
CA ASP A 105 14.24 9.48 -13.07
C ASP A 105 13.25 10.12 -14.07
N GLY A 106 12.20 10.78 -13.60
CA GLY A 106 11.23 11.50 -14.38
C GLY A 106 11.64 12.95 -14.68
N LYS A 107 10.70 13.71 -15.27
CA LYS A 107 10.89 15.13 -15.62
C LYS A 107 10.00 16.08 -14.83
N GLU A 108 9.09 15.54 -14.01
CA GLU A 108 8.23 16.28 -13.07
C GLU A 108 8.57 15.88 -11.64
N PRO A 109 8.25 16.71 -10.62
CA PRO A 109 8.51 16.41 -9.23
C PRO A 109 7.84 15.10 -8.75
N LEU A 110 8.59 14.28 -8.04
CA LEU A 110 8.08 13.08 -7.38
C LEU A 110 7.56 13.44 -5.98
N VAL A 111 6.29 13.13 -5.75
CA VAL A 111 5.56 13.45 -4.51
C VAL A 111 5.03 12.18 -3.88
N PHE A 112 5.12 12.10 -2.56
CA PHE A 112 4.47 11.05 -1.78
C PHE A 112 3.03 11.45 -1.47
N ARG A 113 2.09 10.54 -1.71
CA ARG A 113 0.68 10.68 -1.32
C ARG A 113 0.41 10.07 0.04
N ASP A 114 1.10 8.98 0.35
CA ASP A 114 0.98 8.29 1.64
C ASP A 114 2.23 7.45 1.92
N MET A 115 2.51 7.24 3.20
CA MET A 115 3.54 6.34 3.69
C MET A 115 3.02 5.56 4.88
N LYS A 116 2.90 4.25 4.73
CA LYS A 116 2.49 3.34 5.81
C LYS A 116 3.66 2.48 6.25
N LEU A 117 4.01 2.60 7.51
CA LEU A 117 5.07 1.80 8.14
C LEU A 117 4.47 0.54 8.74
N GLY A 118 5.14 -0.59 8.52
CA GLY A 118 4.90 -1.80 9.29
C GLY A 118 5.15 -1.56 10.79
N GLN A 119 4.61 -2.42 11.63
CA GLN A 119 4.64 -2.24 13.10
C GLN A 119 6.06 -2.18 13.68
N ARG A 120 7.02 -2.82 13.01
CA ARG A 120 8.43 -2.89 13.42
C ARG A 120 9.33 -1.96 12.62
N MET A 121 8.76 -1.17 11.71
CA MET A 121 9.53 -0.35 10.80
C MET A 121 9.61 1.10 11.26
N SER A 122 10.75 1.71 11.04
CA SER A 122 10.93 3.15 11.07
C SER A 122 11.81 3.61 9.92
N THR A 123 11.75 4.88 9.56
CA THR A 123 12.54 5.43 8.44
C THR A 123 12.90 6.89 8.67
N THR A 124 13.97 7.33 8.03
CA THR A 124 14.35 8.74 7.93
C THR A 124 13.87 9.41 6.64
N LEU A 125 13.11 8.67 5.80
CA LEU A 125 12.47 9.26 4.63
C LEU A 125 11.39 10.25 5.10
N ASP A 126 11.47 11.48 4.61
CA ASP A 126 10.47 12.51 4.85
C ASP A 126 9.40 12.46 3.75
N PRO A 127 8.16 12.08 4.06
CA PRO A 127 7.09 12.00 3.06
C PRO A 127 6.57 13.38 2.61
N GLU A 128 6.87 14.45 3.33
CA GLU A 128 6.48 15.80 2.95
C GLU A 128 7.46 16.42 1.92
N ARG A 129 8.61 15.78 1.71
CA ARG A 129 9.62 16.25 0.78
C ARG A 129 9.29 15.86 -0.65
N GLU A 130 9.23 16.85 -1.55
CA GLU A 130 9.25 16.60 -2.99
C GLU A 130 10.67 16.28 -3.46
N ILE A 131 10.80 15.38 -4.44
CA ILE A 131 12.07 15.01 -5.06
C ILE A 131 12.08 15.57 -6.49
N ALA A 132 12.96 16.54 -6.73
CA ALA A 132 13.06 17.20 -8.04
C ALA A 132 13.51 16.20 -9.13
N PRO A 133 13.24 16.50 -10.43
CA PRO A 133 13.74 15.71 -11.54
C PRO A 133 15.26 15.50 -11.48
N GLY A 134 15.71 14.25 -11.56
CA GLY A 134 17.12 13.86 -11.47
C GLY A 134 17.71 13.88 -10.05
N GLU A 135 16.96 14.33 -9.05
CA GLU A 135 17.42 14.33 -7.67
C GLU A 135 17.40 12.92 -7.06
N SER A 136 18.38 12.67 -6.18
CA SER A 136 18.46 11.44 -5.38
C SER A 136 18.46 11.76 -3.90
N VAL A 137 17.68 11.01 -3.13
CA VAL A 137 17.59 11.08 -1.67
C VAL A 137 18.02 9.76 -1.08
N THR A 138 19.00 9.79 -0.17
CA THR A 138 19.39 8.63 0.62
C THR A 138 18.69 8.69 1.97
N PHE A 139 18.09 7.60 2.38
CA PHE A 139 17.36 7.45 3.63
C PHE A 139 17.61 6.08 4.25
N SER A 140 17.42 6.00 5.55
CA SER A 140 17.56 4.76 6.30
C SER A 140 16.19 4.15 6.57
N VAL A 141 16.14 2.83 6.49
CA VAL A 141 15.01 2.03 6.96
C VAL A 141 15.51 1.12 8.07
N MET A 142 14.80 1.10 9.18
CA MET A 142 15.15 0.34 10.36
C MET A 142 14.07 -0.73 10.64
N LEU A 143 14.53 -1.92 11.02
CA LEU A 143 13.70 -3.03 11.46
C LEU A 143 13.99 -3.32 12.93
N ASN A 144 13.02 -3.10 13.80
CA ASN A 144 13.14 -3.42 15.22
C ASN A 144 12.91 -4.91 15.44
N THR A 145 13.90 -5.58 16.02
CA THR A 145 13.87 -7.02 16.33
C THR A 145 13.78 -7.31 17.82
N LYS A 146 13.66 -6.27 18.64
CA LYS A 146 13.67 -6.40 20.11
C LYS A 146 12.47 -7.20 20.60
N GLY A 147 12.74 -8.30 21.26
CA GLY A 147 11.71 -9.15 21.88
C GLY A 147 11.00 -10.09 20.89
N ASP A 148 11.44 -10.17 19.65
CA ASP A 148 10.90 -11.14 18.71
C ASP A 148 11.36 -12.56 19.04
N PRO A 149 10.49 -13.58 18.93
CA PRO A 149 10.86 -14.96 19.07
C PRO A 149 11.81 -15.39 17.94
N ALA A 150 12.55 -16.48 18.18
CA ALA A 150 13.33 -17.10 17.12
C ALA A 150 12.46 -17.49 15.91
N GLY A 151 12.95 -17.21 14.71
CA GLY A 151 12.23 -17.49 13.48
C GLY A 151 12.45 -16.45 12.39
N LYS A 152 11.65 -16.56 11.33
CA LYS A 152 11.68 -15.60 10.21
C LYS A 152 10.90 -14.34 10.59
N LEU A 153 11.54 -13.20 10.46
CA LEU A 153 10.94 -11.88 10.61
C LEU A 153 10.97 -11.16 9.28
N MET A 154 9.85 -10.58 8.89
CA MET A 154 9.74 -9.70 7.73
C MET A 154 8.71 -8.62 8.01
N ASP A 155 9.04 -7.39 7.67
CA ASP A 155 8.11 -6.28 7.72
C ASP A 155 8.39 -5.31 6.55
N HIS A 156 7.50 -4.35 6.29
CA HIS A 156 7.56 -3.53 5.10
C HIS A 156 7.07 -2.10 5.33
N ILE A 157 7.48 -1.22 4.42
CA ILE A 157 6.96 0.13 4.24
C ILE A 157 6.21 0.15 2.91
N VAL A 158 4.99 0.67 2.90
CA VAL A 158 4.23 0.96 1.67
C VAL A 158 4.26 2.45 1.41
N LEU A 159 4.62 2.82 0.19
CA LEU A 159 4.64 4.20 -0.30
C LEU A 159 3.65 4.33 -1.46
N ILE A 160 2.83 5.38 -1.42
CA ILE A 160 2.02 5.80 -2.57
C ILE A 160 2.63 7.07 -3.12
N VAL A 161 2.94 7.05 -4.40
CA VAL A 161 3.61 8.14 -5.11
C VAL A 161 2.87 8.51 -6.39
N ASN A 162 3.13 9.69 -6.93
CA ASN A 162 2.55 10.18 -8.18
C ASN A 162 3.25 9.65 -9.45
N ASP A 163 3.90 8.48 -9.38
CA ASP A 163 4.48 7.78 -10.53
C ASP A 163 3.41 6.94 -11.25
N PRO A 164 2.95 7.32 -12.48
CA PRO A 164 1.87 6.59 -13.16
C PRO A 164 2.23 5.15 -13.52
N SER A 165 3.52 4.86 -13.66
CA SER A 165 3.97 3.53 -14.04
C SER A 165 3.88 2.51 -12.90
N ARG A 166 4.10 2.97 -11.67
CA ARG A 166 4.04 2.15 -10.45
C ARG A 166 3.73 3.02 -9.24
N PRO A 167 2.47 3.42 -9.03
CA PRO A 167 2.10 4.37 -7.97
C PRO A 167 2.25 3.79 -6.56
N MET A 168 2.19 2.46 -6.40
CA MET A 168 2.45 1.82 -5.12
C MET A 168 3.82 1.14 -5.12
N ARG A 169 4.61 1.45 -4.10
CA ARG A 169 5.95 0.89 -3.87
C ARG A 169 6.00 0.25 -2.50
N GLU A 170 6.78 -0.80 -2.36
CA GLU A 170 6.97 -1.51 -1.11
C GLU A 170 8.46 -1.74 -0.86
N ILE A 171 8.94 -1.37 0.32
CA ILE A 171 10.30 -1.67 0.77
C ILE A 171 10.18 -2.70 1.88
N ARG A 172 10.82 -3.86 1.69
CA ARG A 172 10.79 -4.99 2.64
C ARG A 172 12.15 -5.20 3.29
N LEU A 173 12.14 -5.36 4.60
CA LEU A 173 13.28 -5.83 5.37
C LEU A 173 12.95 -7.18 6.00
N ALA A 174 13.92 -8.09 5.97
CA ALA A 174 13.78 -9.41 6.56
C ALA A 174 15.04 -9.82 7.33
N ALA A 175 14.85 -10.67 8.34
CA ALA A 175 15.92 -11.30 9.10
C ALA A 175 15.50 -12.69 9.58
N ASN A 176 16.47 -13.55 9.90
CA ASN A 176 16.22 -14.74 10.70
C ASN A 176 16.66 -14.44 12.13
N ILE A 177 15.76 -14.49 13.08
CA ILE A 177 16.06 -14.29 14.48
C ILE A 177 16.55 -15.61 15.07
N ALA A 178 17.77 -15.61 15.58
CA ALA A 178 18.36 -16.74 16.30
C ALA A 178 17.94 -16.71 17.79
N GLU A 179 17.97 -17.88 18.41
CA GLU A 179 17.81 -18.03 19.86
C GLU A 179 18.93 -17.33 20.65
#